data_9c80ee2ec563825ce8a0206a97316bd7
#
_entry.id   9c80ee2ec563825ce8a0206a97316bd7
#
_cell.length_a   1.000
_cell.length_b   1.000
_cell.length_c   1.000
_cell.angle_alpha   90.00
_cell.angle_beta   90.00
_cell.angle_gamma   90.00
#
_symmetry.space_group_name_H-M   'P 1'
#
loop_
_entity.id
_entity.type
_entity.pdbx_description
1 polymer ?
#
loop_
_entity_poly.entity_id
_entity_poly.type
_entity_poly.pdbx_seq_one_letter_code
_entity_poly.pdbx_strand_id
1 'polypeptide(L)'
;KAKVIEGLFEDSTKFLSTIQVAITFAGFYSSASAASGISPVLAQSLEAAGVPYSSQIAYNGVTLVLMFFNLVFGELVPKRIALQKAEAFCMFTVMPVHYISIILSPFIKLLSMSTKLVLKLLGMKTEDEEEAVTEEEVKALLKMGNESGTFDDDEKEMIDSVFKFDRRTAREIMVPRREVIAFDIDDPFEEMIDEILETRHNRIPVYEENIDNIIGVLHVKDMMIEMRKHPLKKGDVRQMLRQPFFIPETKEADELFRIMQETRHHMALLVDEYGGFSGIVTIENLVEEIMGDINEEYEEVVPEIECV
;
A
#
# COMPACT_ATOMS: atom_id res chain seq x y z
N LYS A 1 15.40 26.19 5.91
CA LYS A 1 14.84 25.97 4.57
C LYS A 1 14.17 24.59 4.50
N ALA A 2 14.83 23.49 4.92
CA ALA A 2 14.25 22.15 4.89
C ALA A 2 12.89 22.07 5.62
N LYS A 3 12.80 22.56 6.86
CA LYS A 3 11.51 22.63 7.60
C LYS A 3 10.41 23.47 6.93
N VAL A 4 10.80 24.48 6.13
CA VAL A 4 9.82 25.28 5.36
C VAL A 4 9.36 24.51 4.14
N ILE A 5 10.25 23.74 3.53
CA ILE A 5 9.91 22.84 2.41
C ILE A 5 8.94 21.75 2.90
N GLU A 6 9.25 21.10 4.02
CA GLU A 6 8.40 20.08 4.65
C GLU A 6 6.98 20.60 4.90
N GLY A 7 6.83 21.77 5.56
CA GLY A 7 5.53 22.39 5.79
C GLY A 7 4.81 22.91 4.54
N LEU A 8 5.51 23.11 3.41
CA LEU A 8 4.89 23.44 2.12
C LEU A 8 4.42 22.19 1.38
N PHE A 9 5.06 21.05 1.62
CA PHE A 9 4.63 19.76 1.07
C PHE A 9 3.45 19.15 1.81
N GLU A 10 3.27 19.44 3.10
CA GLU A 10 2.07 19.04 3.86
C GLU A 10 0.77 19.62 3.27
N ASP A 11 0.84 20.79 2.59
CA ASP A 11 -0.31 21.39 1.91
C ASP A 11 0.09 21.75 0.47
N SER A 12 0.34 20.73 -0.34
CA SER A 12 0.79 20.88 -1.73
C SER A 12 -0.22 21.65 -2.59
N THR A 13 -1.52 21.47 -2.34
CA THR A 13 -2.61 22.18 -3.05
C THR A 13 -2.54 23.67 -2.79
N LYS A 14 -2.35 24.09 -1.55
CA LYS A 14 -2.19 25.49 -1.17
C LYS A 14 -0.91 26.10 -1.74
N PHE A 15 0.18 25.34 -1.76
CA PHE A 15 1.45 25.75 -2.35
C PHE A 15 1.30 26.05 -3.85
N LEU A 16 0.74 25.10 -4.61
CA LEU A 16 0.48 25.24 -6.05
C LEU A 16 -0.47 26.42 -6.33
N SER A 17 -1.56 26.52 -5.57
CA SER A 17 -2.51 27.63 -5.70
C SER A 17 -1.86 28.98 -5.43
N THR A 18 -0.95 29.06 -4.44
CA THR A 18 -0.21 30.29 -4.15
C THR A 18 0.64 30.74 -5.33
N ILE A 19 1.41 29.82 -5.91
CA ILE A 19 2.26 30.11 -7.08
C ILE A 19 1.39 30.54 -8.26
N GLN A 20 0.31 29.83 -8.54
CA GLN A 20 -0.55 30.09 -9.67
C GLN A 20 -1.25 31.46 -9.55
N VAL A 21 -1.78 31.78 -8.37
CA VAL A 21 -2.38 33.06 -8.08
C VAL A 21 -1.38 34.19 -8.21
N ALA A 22 -0.15 34.03 -7.69
CA ALA A 22 0.90 35.02 -7.78
C ALA A 22 1.32 35.31 -9.23
N ILE A 23 1.49 34.28 -10.05
CA ILE A 23 1.87 34.41 -11.47
C ILE A 23 0.73 35.08 -12.25
N THR A 24 -0.51 34.63 -12.05
CA THR A 24 -1.70 35.20 -12.73
C THR A 24 -1.87 36.67 -12.37
N PHE A 25 -1.78 37.02 -11.09
CA PHE A 25 -1.87 38.38 -10.62
C PHE A 25 -0.78 39.29 -11.21
N ALA A 26 0.48 38.81 -11.16
CA ALA A 26 1.61 39.54 -11.74
C ALA A 26 1.43 39.74 -13.26
N GLY A 27 0.97 38.73 -13.97
CA GLY A 27 0.68 38.78 -15.41
C GLY A 27 -0.43 39.81 -15.76
N PHE A 28 -1.56 39.79 -15.05
CA PHE A 28 -2.63 40.75 -15.27
C PHE A 28 -2.20 42.15 -14.91
N TYR A 29 -1.51 42.35 -13.79
CA TYR A 29 -1.03 43.65 -13.38
C TYR A 29 -0.03 44.24 -14.39
N SER A 30 0.92 43.43 -14.84
CA SER A 30 1.92 43.80 -15.85
C SER A 30 1.26 44.17 -17.17
N SER A 31 0.30 43.36 -17.67
CA SER A 31 -0.40 43.61 -18.91
C SER A 31 -1.24 44.87 -18.84
N ALA A 32 -1.97 45.09 -17.76
CA ALA A 32 -2.80 46.30 -17.56
C ALA A 32 -1.90 47.56 -17.47
N SER A 33 -0.81 47.49 -16.73
CA SER A 33 0.13 48.61 -16.56
C SER A 33 0.81 48.99 -17.87
N ALA A 34 1.22 48.02 -18.65
CA ALA A 34 1.88 48.24 -19.94
C ALA A 34 0.88 48.70 -21.03
N ALA A 35 -0.35 48.15 -21.00
CA ALA A 35 -1.41 48.64 -21.91
C ALA A 35 -1.72 50.11 -21.67
N SER A 36 -1.72 50.56 -20.42
CA SER A 36 -1.96 51.98 -20.10
C SER A 36 -0.76 52.91 -20.35
N GLY A 37 0.47 52.39 -20.21
CA GLY A 37 1.71 53.18 -20.36
C GLY A 37 2.28 53.20 -21.78
N ILE A 38 2.34 52.05 -22.45
CA ILE A 38 3.05 51.89 -23.74
C ILE A 38 2.13 52.06 -24.94
N SER A 39 0.84 51.58 -24.82
CA SER A 39 -0.07 51.64 -25.94
C SER A 39 -0.38 53.05 -26.46
N PRO A 40 -0.51 54.11 -25.62
CA PRO A 40 -0.74 55.46 -26.10
C PRO A 40 0.41 56.00 -26.91
N VAL A 41 1.66 55.71 -26.50
CA VAL A 41 2.86 56.16 -27.22
C VAL A 41 2.98 55.50 -28.59
N LEU A 42 2.69 54.21 -28.67
CA LEU A 42 2.67 53.48 -29.93
C LEU A 42 1.48 53.92 -30.82
N ALA A 43 0.31 54.18 -30.24
CA ALA A 43 -0.84 54.67 -30.95
C ALA A 43 -0.54 56.01 -31.63
N GLN A 44 0.09 56.94 -30.94
CA GLN A 44 0.50 58.25 -31.48
C GLN A 44 1.46 58.11 -32.65
N SER A 45 2.44 57.17 -32.55
CA SER A 45 3.37 56.88 -33.63
C SER A 45 2.71 56.30 -34.87
N LEU A 46 1.75 55.41 -34.67
CA LEU A 46 0.94 54.81 -35.75
C LEU A 46 -0.01 55.82 -36.40
N GLU A 47 -0.58 56.71 -35.62
CA GLU A 47 -1.46 57.80 -36.11
C GLU A 47 -0.66 58.77 -36.98
N ALA A 48 0.57 59.14 -36.57
CA ALA A 48 1.44 59.96 -37.36
C ALA A 48 1.90 59.29 -38.69
N ALA A 49 1.89 57.97 -38.76
CA ALA A 49 2.10 57.15 -39.95
C ALA A 49 0.85 56.92 -40.80
N GLY A 50 -0.27 57.50 -40.42
CA GLY A 50 -1.54 57.41 -41.17
C GLY A 50 -2.28 56.06 -41.06
N VAL A 51 -1.97 55.25 -40.05
CA VAL A 51 -2.61 53.92 -39.86
C VAL A 51 -4.00 54.10 -39.28
N PRO A 52 -5.08 53.62 -39.96
CA PRO A 52 -6.43 53.68 -39.40
C PRO A 52 -6.53 52.77 -38.15
N TYR A 53 -7.37 53.16 -37.17
CA TYR A 53 -7.54 52.43 -35.89
C TYR A 53 -6.28 52.28 -35.07
N SER A 54 -5.34 53.21 -35.14
CA SER A 54 -4.03 53.22 -34.48
C SER A 54 -4.09 52.86 -33.00
N SER A 55 -5.05 53.41 -32.25
CA SER A 55 -5.23 53.11 -30.81
C SER A 55 -5.56 51.64 -30.53
N GLN A 56 -6.43 51.04 -31.33
CA GLN A 56 -6.82 49.65 -31.15
C GLN A 56 -5.71 48.68 -31.56
N ILE A 57 -5.00 49.01 -32.66
CA ILE A 57 -3.85 48.21 -33.13
C ILE A 57 -2.70 48.28 -32.12
N ALA A 58 -2.40 49.46 -31.59
CA ALA A 58 -1.38 49.65 -30.57
C ALA A 58 -1.72 48.87 -29.29
N TYR A 59 -2.97 48.97 -28.79
CA TYR A 59 -3.39 48.26 -27.59
C TYR A 59 -3.32 46.75 -27.77
N ASN A 60 -3.89 46.19 -28.82
CA ASN A 60 -3.89 44.76 -29.08
C ASN A 60 -2.46 44.26 -29.36
N GLY A 61 -1.65 45.00 -30.12
CA GLY A 61 -0.28 44.62 -30.43
C GLY A 61 0.60 44.57 -29.18
N VAL A 62 0.56 45.61 -28.35
CA VAL A 62 1.30 45.64 -27.07
C VAL A 62 0.84 44.51 -26.14
N THR A 63 -0.47 44.30 -26.04
CA THR A 63 -1.03 43.25 -25.19
C THR A 63 -0.54 41.86 -25.66
N LEU A 64 -0.56 41.59 -26.95
CA LEU A 64 -0.18 40.31 -27.54
C LEU A 64 1.34 40.02 -27.34
N VAL A 65 2.17 41.03 -27.56
CA VAL A 65 3.63 40.94 -27.33
C VAL A 65 3.93 40.69 -25.85
N LEU A 66 3.28 41.40 -24.95
CA LEU A 66 3.46 41.22 -23.52
C LEU A 66 2.97 39.86 -23.03
N MET A 67 1.80 39.40 -23.56
CA MET A 67 1.30 38.07 -23.28
C MET A 67 2.31 37.00 -23.70
N PHE A 68 2.93 37.12 -24.87
CA PHE A 68 3.95 36.22 -25.34
C PHE A 68 5.16 36.21 -24.40
N PHE A 69 5.70 37.35 -24.01
CA PHE A 69 6.81 37.45 -23.10
C PHE A 69 6.50 36.91 -21.71
N ASN A 70 5.30 37.23 -21.20
CA ASN A 70 4.84 36.71 -19.90
C ASN A 70 4.71 35.18 -19.92
N LEU A 71 4.13 34.61 -20.98
CA LEU A 71 4.01 33.16 -21.13
C LEU A 71 5.37 32.47 -21.21
N VAL A 72 6.28 32.99 -22.03
CA VAL A 72 7.60 32.38 -22.22
C VAL A 72 8.46 32.53 -20.97
N PHE A 73 8.65 33.74 -20.47
CA PHE A 73 9.59 34.02 -19.37
C PHE A 73 8.96 33.94 -17.99
N GLY A 74 7.64 34.14 -17.86
CA GLY A 74 6.92 34.03 -16.61
C GLY A 74 6.50 32.61 -16.27
N GLU A 75 6.27 31.74 -17.27
CA GLU A 75 5.75 30.40 -17.05
C GLU A 75 6.58 29.30 -17.68
N LEU A 76 6.75 29.25 -19.00
CA LEU A 76 7.33 28.10 -19.70
C LEU A 76 8.80 27.85 -19.36
N VAL A 77 9.63 28.90 -19.37
CA VAL A 77 11.07 28.78 -19.09
C VAL A 77 11.32 28.41 -17.62
N PRO A 78 10.73 29.09 -16.62
CA PRO A 78 10.89 28.70 -15.22
C PRO A 78 10.43 27.27 -14.93
N LYS A 79 9.31 26.83 -15.54
CA LYS A 79 8.80 25.45 -15.40
C LYS A 79 9.80 24.43 -15.94
N ARG A 80 10.41 24.66 -17.10
CA ARG A 80 11.44 23.76 -17.65
C ARG A 80 12.71 23.73 -16.79
N ILE A 81 13.12 24.87 -16.25
CA ILE A 81 14.29 24.94 -15.36
C ILE A 81 14.02 24.18 -14.07
N ALA A 82 12.81 24.33 -13.48
CA ALA A 82 12.40 23.65 -12.27
C ALA A 82 12.39 22.13 -12.45
N LEU A 83 11.90 21.62 -13.60
CA LEU A 83 11.90 20.18 -13.91
C LEU A 83 13.32 19.60 -14.11
N GLN A 84 14.26 20.37 -14.65
CA GLN A 84 15.63 19.89 -14.91
C GLN A 84 16.55 20.00 -13.69
N LYS A 85 16.34 21.00 -12.83
CA LYS A 85 17.19 21.31 -11.67
C LYS A 85 16.32 21.55 -10.42
N ALA A 86 15.46 20.59 -10.10
CA ALA A 86 14.42 20.72 -9.08
C ALA A 86 14.97 21.13 -7.71
N GLU A 87 16.04 20.48 -7.24
CA GLU A 87 16.63 20.74 -5.93
C GLU A 87 17.19 22.16 -5.80
N ALA A 88 18.05 22.56 -6.74
CA ALA A 88 18.67 23.88 -6.71
C ALA A 88 17.65 25.01 -6.88
N PHE A 89 16.65 24.80 -7.74
CA PHE A 89 15.56 25.75 -7.97
C PHE A 89 14.66 25.87 -6.74
N CYS A 90 14.30 24.76 -6.12
CA CYS A 90 13.49 24.73 -4.89
C CYS A 90 14.20 25.46 -3.74
N MET A 91 15.48 25.19 -3.52
CA MET A 91 16.29 25.86 -2.48
C MET A 91 16.41 27.36 -2.68
N PHE A 92 16.35 27.83 -3.93
CA PHE A 92 16.40 29.26 -4.27
C PHE A 92 15.03 29.92 -4.06
N THR A 93 13.93 29.27 -4.52
CA THR A 93 12.59 29.87 -4.60
C THR A 93 11.76 29.71 -3.33
N VAL A 94 12.08 28.74 -2.46
CA VAL A 94 11.25 28.41 -1.28
C VAL A 94 10.99 29.60 -0.36
N MET A 95 12.00 30.42 -0.10
CA MET A 95 11.84 31.59 0.78
C MET A 95 10.98 32.69 0.16
N PRO A 96 11.25 33.17 -1.08
CA PRO A 96 10.34 34.09 -1.76
C PRO A 96 8.91 33.60 -1.81
N VAL A 97 8.67 32.33 -2.18
CA VAL A 97 7.32 31.76 -2.26
C VAL A 97 6.66 31.74 -0.88
N HIS A 98 7.39 31.37 0.17
CA HIS A 98 6.84 31.37 1.54
C HIS A 98 6.36 32.78 1.97
N TYR A 99 7.15 33.83 1.73
CA TYR A 99 6.71 35.20 2.05
C TYR A 99 5.53 35.64 1.21
N ILE A 100 5.51 35.31 -0.08
CA ILE A 100 4.40 35.61 -0.98
C ILE A 100 3.12 34.87 -0.50
N SER A 101 3.24 33.62 -0.07
CA SER A 101 2.10 32.85 0.43
C SER A 101 1.48 33.46 1.69
N ILE A 102 2.28 34.04 2.58
CA ILE A 102 1.79 34.73 3.75
C ILE A 102 1.01 36.00 3.35
N ILE A 103 1.57 36.80 2.44
CA ILE A 103 0.95 38.04 1.98
C ILE A 103 -0.36 37.76 1.21
N LEU A 104 -0.35 36.73 0.36
CA LEU A 104 -1.52 36.36 -0.44
C LEU A 104 -2.51 35.45 0.30
N SER A 105 -2.19 34.99 1.50
CA SER A 105 -3.03 34.05 2.28
C SER A 105 -4.49 34.52 2.41
N PRO A 106 -4.83 35.77 2.73
CA PRO A 106 -6.22 36.19 2.82
C PRO A 106 -6.95 36.12 1.49
N PHE A 107 -6.26 36.40 0.38
CA PHE A 107 -6.83 36.31 -0.95
C PHE A 107 -7.02 34.87 -1.41
N ILE A 108 -6.04 33.99 -1.11
CA ILE A 108 -6.13 32.56 -1.39
C ILE A 108 -7.28 31.92 -0.60
N LYS A 109 -7.47 32.29 0.67
CA LYS A 109 -8.61 31.83 1.48
C LYS A 109 -9.96 32.27 0.85
N LEU A 110 -10.04 33.50 0.36
CA LEU A 110 -11.24 33.99 -0.32
C LEU A 110 -11.53 33.18 -1.60
N LEU A 111 -10.51 32.91 -2.40
CA LEU A 111 -10.65 32.09 -3.61
C LEU A 111 -11.08 30.65 -3.27
N SER A 112 -10.42 30.00 -2.32
CA SER A 112 -10.76 28.64 -1.87
C SER A 112 -12.22 28.57 -1.36
N MET A 113 -12.63 29.55 -0.57
CA MET A 113 -14.01 29.64 -0.08
C MET A 113 -15.02 29.82 -1.24
N SER A 114 -14.68 30.64 -2.23
CA SER A 114 -15.50 30.83 -3.43
C SER A 114 -15.60 29.56 -4.27
N THR A 115 -14.48 28.87 -4.47
CA THR A 115 -14.43 27.58 -5.18
C THR A 115 -15.26 26.51 -4.47
N LYS A 116 -15.09 26.36 -3.14
CA LYS A 116 -15.90 25.43 -2.33
C LYS A 116 -17.41 25.75 -2.43
N LEU A 117 -17.78 27.03 -2.47
CA LEU A 117 -19.17 27.44 -2.65
C LEU A 117 -19.72 27.00 -4.01
N VAL A 118 -18.97 27.24 -5.08
CA VAL A 118 -19.37 26.85 -6.45
C VAL A 118 -19.47 25.31 -6.56
N LEU A 119 -18.49 24.55 -6.08
CA LEU A 119 -18.51 23.10 -6.09
C LEU A 119 -19.72 22.56 -5.31
N LYS A 120 -20.03 23.14 -4.16
CA LYS A 120 -21.20 22.77 -3.35
C LYS A 120 -22.52 23.04 -4.10
N LEU A 121 -22.60 24.15 -4.83
CA LEU A 121 -23.77 24.48 -5.65
C LEU A 121 -23.96 23.51 -6.84
N LEU A 122 -22.84 22.97 -7.36
CA LEU A 122 -22.84 21.96 -8.41
C LEU A 122 -23.05 20.52 -7.89
N GLY A 123 -23.21 20.34 -6.57
CA GLY A 123 -23.40 19.02 -5.95
C GLY A 123 -22.14 18.13 -5.96
N MET A 124 -20.96 18.70 -6.20
CA MET A 124 -19.70 18.00 -6.18
C MET A 124 -19.15 17.92 -4.75
N LYS A 125 -18.55 16.79 -4.40
CA LYS A 125 -17.83 16.65 -3.11
C LYS A 125 -16.64 17.60 -3.09
N THR A 126 -16.44 18.27 -1.99
CA THR A 126 -15.28 19.14 -1.77
C THR A 126 -14.10 18.30 -1.30
N GLU A 127 -12.89 18.53 -1.81
CA GLU A 127 -11.61 17.84 -1.59
C GLU A 127 -11.08 17.84 -0.14
N ASP A 128 -11.90 17.87 0.88
CA ASP A 128 -11.47 17.71 2.27
C ASP A 128 -11.52 16.21 2.72
N GLU A 129 -11.98 15.28 1.88
CA GLU A 129 -11.65 13.88 2.03
C GLU A 129 -10.30 13.70 1.34
N GLU A 130 -9.22 13.60 2.14
CA GLU A 130 -7.95 13.04 1.70
C GLU A 130 -8.29 11.85 0.80
N GLU A 131 -7.92 11.89 -0.47
CA GLU A 131 -8.04 10.72 -1.34
C GLU A 131 -7.21 9.64 -0.67
N ALA A 132 -7.88 8.79 0.11
CA ALA A 132 -7.24 7.63 0.70
C ALA A 132 -6.65 6.85 -0.47
N VAL A 133 -5.33 6.71 -0.47
CA VAL A 133 -4.61 5.96 -1.49
C VAL A 133 -5.30 4.60 -1.61
N THR A 134 -5.81 4.30 -2.79
CA THR A 134 -6.51 3.05 -3.04
C THR A 134 -5.52 1.90 -3.25
N GLU A 135 -5.96 0.66 -3.00
CA GLU A 135 -5.15 -0.53 -3.26
C GLU A 135 -4.70 -0.59 -4.73
N GLU A 136 -5.57 -0.16 -5.66
CA GLU A 136 -5.29 -0.10 -7.09
C GLU A 136 -4.16 0.89 -7.42
N GLU A 137 -4.11 2.02 -6.75
CA GLU A 137 -3.02 2.99 -6.91
C GLU A 137 -1.69 2.44 -6.39
N VAL A 138 -1.71 1.77 -5.23
CA VAL A 138 -0.51 1.10 -4.70
C VAL A 138 -0.01 0.04 -5.66
N LYS A 139 -0.91 -0.81 -6.20
CA LYS A 139 -0.57 -1.82 -7.22
C LYS A 139 -0.02 -1.20 -8.50
N ALA A 140 -0.56 -0.07 -8.94
CA ALA A 140 -0.03 0.65 -10.10
C ALA A 140 1.39 1.17 -9.87
N LEU A 141 1.67 1.71 -8.68
CA LEU A 141 3.01 2.17 -8.29
C LEU A 141 4.00 1.01 -8.20
N LEU A 142 3.59 -0.14 -7.65
CA LEU A 142 4.42 -1.35 -7.60
C LEU A 142 4.78 -1.85 -8.99
N LYS A 143 3.80 -1.87 -9.91
CA LYS A 143 4.05 -2.25 -11.31
C LYS A 143 5.06 -1.31 -11.98
N MET A 144 4.92 0.01 -11.80
CA MET A 144 5.88 0.98 -12.32
C MET A 144 7.28 0.81 -11.70
N GLY A 145 7.36 0.50 -10.41
CA GLY A 145 8.60 0.21 -9.70
C GLY A 145 9.31 -1.03 -10.26
N ASN A 146 8.57 -2.10 -10.53
CA ASN A 146 9.09 -3.31 -11.14
C ASN A 146 9.57 -3.05 -12.59
N GLU A 147 8.78 -2.37 -13.44
CA GLU A 147 9.17 -1.99 -14.80
C GLU A 147 10.44 -1.09 -14.84
N SER A 148 10.66 -0.29 -13.80
CA SER A 148 11.87 0.55 -13.66
C SER A 148 13.07 -0.16 -13.04
N GLY A 149 12.92 -1.42 -12.60
CA GLY A 149 13.97 -2.20 -11.92
C GLY A 149 14.23 -1.77 -10.48
N THR A 150 13.29 -1.09 -9.84
CA THR A 150 13.35 -0.69 -8.42
C THR A 150 12.99 -1.86 -7.51
N PHE A 151 12.05 -2.70 -7.96
CA PHE A 151 11.63 -3.95 -7.33
C PHE A 151 11.89 -5.10 -8.29
N ASP A 152 12.28 -6.26 -7.76
CA ASP A 152 12.33 -7.50 -8.54
C ASP A 152 10.95 -8.19 -8.59
N ASP A 153 10.86 -9.29 -9.35
CA ASP A 153 9.59 -10.00 -9.53
C ASP A 153 9.14 -10.68 -8.25
N ASP A 154 10.08 -11.20 -7.44
CA ASP A 154 9.79 -11.89 -6.18
C ASP A 154 9.27 -10.88 -5.14
N GLU A 155 9.89 -9.71 -5.02
CA GLU A 155 9.43 -8.63 -4.13
C GLU A 155 8.02 -8.17 -4.47
N LYS A 156 7.71 -8.04 -5.77
CA LYS A 156 6.39 -7.68 -6.24
C LYS A 156 5.36 -8.76 -5.90
N GLU A 157 5.70 -10.05 -6.10
CA GLU A 157 4.82 -11.17 -5.81
C GLU A 157 4.51 -11.25 -4.32
N MET A 158 5.52 -11.08 -3.44
CA MET A 158 5.31 -11.01 -2.00
C MET A 158 4.33 -9.91 -1.60
N ILE A 159 4.47 -8.70 -2.16
CA ILE A 159 3.57 -7.57 -1.84
C ILE A 159 2.15 -7.85 -2.36
N ASP A 160 2.00 -8.41 -3.56
CA ASP A 160 0.70 -8.82 -4.09
C ASP A 160 0.05 -9.92 -3.21
N SER A 161 0.85 -10.83 -2.66
CA SER A 161 0.39 -11.88 -1.75
C SER A 161 -0.09 -11.31 -0.41
N VAL A 162 0.56 -10.27 0.13
CA VAL A 162 0.07 -9.56 1.34
C VAL A 162 -1.34 -9.01 1.14
N PHE A 163 -1.64 -8.38 -0.02
CA PHE A 163 -2.99 -7.88 -0.31
C PHE A 163 -4.03 -8.98 -0.48
N LYS A 164 -3.62 -10.17 -0.91
CA LYS A 164 -4.52 -11.31 -1.03
C LYS A 164 -4.75 -11.98 0.32
N PHE A 165 -3.74 -12.00 1.18
CA PHE A 165 -3.75 -12.66 2.48
C PHE A 165 -4.88 -12.15 3.40
N ASP A 166 -5.12 -10.85 3.44
CA ASP A 166 -6.19 -10.23 4.21
C ASP A 166 -7.61 -10.70 3.83
N ARG A 167 -7.75 -11.24 2.62
CA ARG A 167 -9.05 -11.68 2.07
C ARG A 167 -9.26 -13.19 2.10
N ARG A 168 -8.19 -13.95 2.39
CA ARG A 168 -8.25 -15.40 2.46
C ARG A 168 -8.81 -15.87 3.79
N THR A 169 -9.51 -17.00 3.74
CA THR A 169 -9.99 -17.70 4.92
C THR A 169 -9.04 -18.83 5.32
N ALA A 170 -9.08 -19.23 6.59
CA ALA A 170 -8.30 -20.35 7.09
C ALA A 170 -8.55 -21.64 6.27
N ARG A 171 -9.78 -21.84 5.77
CA ARG A 171 -10.18 -22.95 4.91
C ARG A 171 -9.37 -23.02 3.60
N GLU A 172 -9.01 -21.85 3.03
CA GLU A 172 -8.28 -21.79 1.76
C GLU A 172 -6.79 -22.09 1.91
N ILE A 173 -6.27 -21.99 3.14
CA ILE A 173 -4.84 -22.16 3.47
C ILE A 173 -4.58 -23.48 4.20
N MET A 174 -5.63 -24.12 4.74
CA MET A 174 -5.48 -25.31 5.59
C MET A 174 -4.89 -26.50 4.85
N VAL A 175 -4.19 -27.34 5.60
CA VAL A 175 -4.00 -28.74 5.23
C VAL A 175 -5.33 -29.44 5.50
N PRO A 176 -6.01 -29.95 4.46
CA PRO A 176 -7.34 -30.52 4.61
C PRO A 176 -7.30 -31.85 5.40
N ARG A 177 -8.36 -32.17 6.12
CA ARG A 177 -8.51 -33.35 6.99
C ARG A 177 -7.94 -34.65 6.42
N ARG A 178 -8.06 -34.85 5.10
CA ARG A 178 -7.61 -36.09 4.42
C ARG A 178 -6.09 -36.22 4.34
N GLU A 179 -5.39 -35.11 4.46
CA GLU A 179 -3.94 -35.00 4.34
C GLU A 179 -3.27 -34.80 5.71
N VAL A 180 -4.09 -34.55 6.74
CA VAL A 180 -3.58 -34.43 8.12
C VAL A 180 -3.22 -35.78 8.67
N ILE A 181 -1.98 -35.92 9.12
CA ILE A 181 -1.54 -37.07 9.90
C ILE A 181 -2.03 -36.87 11.34
N ALA A 182 -2.93 -37.73 11.77
CA ALA A 182 -3.52 -37.73 13.12
C ALA A 182 -3.64 -39.16 13.63
N PHE A 183 -3.47 -39.37 14.94
CA PHE A 183 -3.48 -40.70 15.54
C PHE A 183 -4.68 -40.92 16.48
N ASP A 184 -5.21 -42.14 16.46
CA ASP A 184 -6.18 -42.57 17.47
C ASP A 184 -5.40 -42.89 18.78
N ILE A 185 -5.86 -42.32 19.89
CA ILE A 185 -5.27 -42.62 21.22
C ILE A 185 -5.39 -44.12 21.57
N ASP A 186 -6.34 -44.82 20.92
CA ASP A 186 -6.61 -46.25 21.16
C ASP A 186 -5.74 -47.18 20.29
N ASP A 187 -5.01 -46.66 19.31
CA ASP A 187 -4.09 -47.47 18.51
C ASP A 187 -2.94 -48.06 19.32
N PRO A 188 -2.32 -49.18 18.84
CA PRO A 188 -1.14 -49.76 19.45
C PRO A 188 -0.01 -48.72 19.52
N PHE A 189 0.45 -48.47 20.73
CA PHE A 189 1.43 -47.39 21.00
C PHE A 189 2.74 -47.57 20.24
N GLU A 190 3.20 -48.80 20.04
CA GLU A 190 4.45 -49.08 19.33
C GLU A 190 4.34 -48.73 17.83
N GLU A 191 3.24 -49.07 17.20
CA GLU A 191 2.95 -48.72 15.80
C GLU A 191 2.85 -47.20 15.61
N MET A 192 2.15 -46.51 16.51
CA MET A 192 2.02 -45.07 16.53
C MET A 192 3.38 -44.36 16.64
N ILE A 193 4.31 -44.86 17.49
CA ILE A 193 5.65 -44.25 17.62
C ILE A 193 6.44 -44.37 16.33
N ASP A 194 6.45 -45.57 15.74
CA ASP A 194 7.21 -45.81 14.52
C ASP A 194 6.73 -44.89 13.39
N GLU A 195 5.42 -44.75 13.22
CA GLU A 195 4.82 -43.88 12.24
C GLU A 195 5.09 -42.37 12.53
N ILE A 196 5.01 -41.93 13.80
CA ILE A 196 5.39 -40.58 14.22
C ILE A 196 6.84 -40.25 13.85
N LEU A 197 7.77 -41.18 14.04
CA LEU A 197 9.15 -40.94 13.74
C LEU A 197 9.46 -40.88 12.23
N GLU A 198 8.64 -41.54 11.42
CA GLU A 198 8.74 -41.49 9.95
C GLU A 198 8.21 -40.20 9.36
N THR A 199 7.15 -39.64 9.97
CA THR A 199 6.43 -38.48 9.40
C THR A 199 7.15 -37.14 9.48
N ARG A 200 8.25 -37.03 10.28
CA ARG A 200 9.01 -35.79 10.50
C ARG A 200 8.21 -34.58 11.03
N HIS A 201 6.94 -34.75 11.35
CA HIS A 201 6.12 -33.67 11.89
C HIS A 201 6.38 -33.41 13.37
N ASN A 202 6.43 -32.15 13.77
CA ASN A 202 6.70 -31.77 15.15
C ASN A 202 5.46 -31.76 16.05
N ARG A 203 4.27 -31.64 15.48
CA ARG A 203 2.99 -31.55 16.19
C ARG A 203 1.96 -32.39 15.47
N ILE A 204 1.31 -33.26 16.20
CA ILE A 204 0.41 -34.25 15.64
C ILE A 204 -0.90 -34.22 16.44
N PRO A 205 -2.04 -33.98 15.77
CA PRO A 205 -3.35 -34.11 16.38
C PRO A 205 -3.61 -35.55 16.85
N VAL A 206 -4.16 -35.69 18.04
CA VAL A 206 -4.59 -36.99 18.59
C VAL A 206 -6.08 -36.96 18.86
N TYR A 207 -6.77 -37.97 18.36
CA TYR A 207 -8.21 -38.10 18.50
C TYR A 207 -8.60 -39.37 19.29
N GLU A 208 -9.86 -39.48 19.69
CA GLU A 208 -10.44 -40.62 20.41
C GLU A 208 -11.71 -41.08 19.68
N GLU A 209 -11.76 -42.32 19.26
CA GLU A 209 -12.89 -42.99 18.55
C GLU A 209 -13.16 -42.42 17.15
N ASN A 210 -13.20 -41.11 16.99
CA ASN A 210 -13.50 -40.44 15.73
C ASN A 210 -12.57 -39.24 15.56
N ILE A 211 -12.06 -39.04 14.36
CA ILE A 211 -11.17 -37.91 14.02
C ILE A 211 -11.83 -36.53 14.26
N ASP A 212 -13.17 -36.46 14.33
CA ASP A 212 -13.86 -35.24 14.74
C ASP A 212 -13.71 -34.94 16.24
N ASN A 213 -13.31 -35.92 17.04
CA ASN A 213 -13.07 -35.78 18.47
C ASN A 213 -11.57 -35.65 18.78
N ILE A 214 -10.95 -34.57 18.35
CA ILE A 214 -9.55 -34.29 18.68
C ILE A 214 -9.44 -33.96 20.17
N ILE A 215 -8.72 -34.80 20.93
CA ILE A 215 -8.52 -34.66 22.37
C ILE A 215 -7.27 -33.85 22.75
N GLY A 216 -6.37 -33.62 21.80
CA GLY A 216 -5.17 -32.83 22.02
C GLY A 216 -4.18 -32.87 20.88
N VAL A 217 -3.07 -32.17 21.07
CA VAL A 217 -1.92 -32.15 20.14
C VAL A 217 -0.70 -32.71 20.84
N LEU A 218 -0.12 -33.76 20.28
CA LEU A 218 1.12 -34.33 20.73
C LEU A 218 2.30 -33.54 20.16
N HIS A 219 3.21 -33.12 21.05
CA HIS A 219 4.50 -32.58 20.65
C HIS A 219 5.56 -33.68 20.63
N VAL A 220 6.05 -34.03 19.45
CA VAL A 220 7.00 -35.13 19.26
C VAL A 220 8.27 -34.93 20.10
N LYS A 221 8.75 -33.71 20.25
CA LYS A 221 9.89 -33.40 21.09
C LYS A 221 9.65 -33.69 22.58
N ASP A 222 8.45 -33.40 23.08
CA ASP A 222 8.09 -33.67 24.47
C ASP A 222 7.99 -35.20 24.69
N MET A 223 7.43 -35.93 23.72
CA MET A 223 7.37 -37.38 23.71
C MET A 223 8.80 -38.00 23.74
N MET A 224 9.70 -37.53 22.88
CA MET A 224 11.09 -38.02 22.85
C MET A 224 11.84 -37.77 24.18
N ILE A 225 11.59 -36.64 24.84
CA ILE A 225 12.18 -36.35 26.15
C ILE A 225 11.67 -37.32 27.20
N GLU A 226 10.40 -37.66 27.18
CA GLU A 226 9.79 -38.58 28.15
C GLU A 226 10.23 -40.02 27.91
N MET A 227 10.32 -40.48 26.65
CA MET A 227 10.86 -41.77 26.26
C MET A 227 12.28 -42.02 26.79
N ARG A 228 13.08 -40.98 26.95
CA ARG A 228 14.43 -41.09 27.52
C ARG A 228 14.44 -41.36 29.04
N LYS A 229 13.35 -41.05 29.75
CA LYS A 229 13.26 -41.22 31.20
C LYS A 229 12.77 -42.60 31.59
N HIS A 230 11.77 -43.09 30.85
CA HIS A 230 11.18 -44.41 31.06
C HIS A 230 10.47 -44.90 29.78
N PRO A 231 10.30 -46.24 29.62
CA PRO A 231 9.45 -46.75 28.54
C PRO A 231 8.04 -46.20 28.67
N LEU A 232 7.56 -45.51 27.60
CA LEU A 232 6.24 -44.95 27.59
C LEU A 232 5.13 -46.00 27.46
N LYS A 233 4.03 -45.73 28.10
CA LYS A 233 2.78 -46.51 28.00
C LYS A 233 1.68 -45.63 27.42
N LYS A 234 0.64 -46.25 26.87
CA LYS A 234 -0.53 -45.58 26.33
C LYS A 234 -1.08 -44.45 27.24
N GLY A 235 -1.16 -44.67 28.54
CA GLY A 235 -1.63 -43.67 29.52
C GLY A 235 -0.75 -42.43 29.65
N ASP A 236 0.53 -42.54 29.31
CA ASP A 236 1.49 -41.45 29.41
C ASP A 236 1.29 -40.46 28.26
N VAL A 237 0.89 -40.92 27.06
CA VAL A 237 0.61 -40.09 25.91
C VAL A 237 -0.51 -39.10 26.22
N ARG A 238 -1.64 -39.55 26.82
CA ARG A 238 -2.77 -38.72 27.18
C ARG A 238 -2.37 -37.60 28.14
N GLN A 239 -1.41 -37.81 29.02
CA GLN A 239 -0.92 -36.77 29.94
C GLN A 239 0.02 -35.77 29.29
N MET A 240 0.61 -36.09 28.16
CA MET A 240 1.52 -35.24 27.41
C MET A 240 0.77 -34.37 26.35
N LEU A 241 -0.51 -34.70 26.07
CA LEU A 241 -1.27 -33.92 25.10
C LEU A 241 -1.45 -32.48 25.58
N ARG A 242 -1.17 -31.56 24.69
CA ARG A 242 -1.50 -30.14 24.88
C ARG A 242 -2.92 -29.87 24.44
N GLN A 243 -3.55 -28.88 25.05
CA GLN A 243 -4.89 -28.49 24.69
C GLN A 243 -4.98 -28.11 23.21
N PRO A 244 -5.98 -28.61 22.48
CA PRO A 244 -6.19 -28.28 21.09
C PRO A 244 -6.70 -26.85 20.97
N PHE A 245 -6.21 -26.14 19.98
CA PHE A 245 -6.65 -24.77 19.67
C PHE A 245 -7.58 -24.78 18.47
N PHE A 246 -8.89 -24.73 18.74
CA PHE A 246 -9.91 -24.78 17.71
C PHE A 246 -10.29 -23.40 17.19
N ILE A 247 -10.42 -23.28 15.87
CA ILE A 247 -10.82 -22.06 15.17
C ILE A 247 -11.83 -22.44 14.06
N PRO A 248 -12.87 -21.64 13.82
CA PRO A 248 -13.75 -21.83 12.67
C PRO A 248 -12.97 -21.71 11.36
N GLU A 249 -13.23 -22.59 10.40
CA GLU A 249 -12.56 -22.59 9.09
C GLU A 249 -12.82 -21.32 8.25
N THR A 250 -13.88 -20.57 8.59
CA THR A 250 -14.26 -19.30 7.97
C THR A 250 -13.48 -18.09 8.49
N LYS A 251 -12.58 -18.30 9.46
CA LYS A 251 -11.76 -17.22 10.04
C LYS A 251 -10.84 -16.62 8.98
N GLU A 252 -10.72 -15.29 8.94
CA GLU A 252 -9.78 -14.59 8.07
C GLU A 252 -8.33 -14.89 8.47
N ALA A 253 -7.46 -15.04 7.46
CA ALA A 253 -6.09 -15.52 7.65
C ALA A 253 -5.23 -14.55 8.46
N ASP A 254 -5.37 -13.25 8.24
CA ASP A 254 -4.67 -12.18 8.97
C ASP A 254 -5.04 -12.19 10.46
N GLU A 255 -6.34 -12.32 10.76
CA GLU A 255 -6.82 -12.38 12.12
C GLU A 255 -6.40 -13.67 12.81
N LEU A 256 -6.43 -14.82 12.09
CA LEU A 256 -5.93 -16.10 12.58
C LEU A 256 -4.44 -15.99 12.92
N PHE A 257 -3.63 -15.43 12.01
CA PHE A 257 -2.19 -15.25 12.21
C PHE A 257 -1.90 -14.42 13.47
N ARG A 258 -2.61 -13.30 13.63
CA ARG A 258 -2.48 -12.44 14.81
C ARG A 258 -2.83 -13.18 16.11
N ILE A 259 -3.94 -13.92 16.12
CA ILE A 259 -4.36 -14.68 17.30
C ILE A 259 -3.32 -15.77 17.64
N MET A 260 -2.82 -16.49 16.63
CA MET A 260 -1.80 -17.53 16.84
C MET A 260 -0.50 -16.94 17.41
N GLN A 261 -0.08 -15.75 16.95
CA GLN A 261 1.08 -15.06 17.51
C GLN A 261 0.86 -14.62 18.97
N GLU A 262 -0.27 -13.99 19.26
CA GLU A 262 -0.60 -13.49 20.60
C GLU A 262 -0.70 -14.64 21.62
N THR A 263 -1.32 -15.76 21.22
CA THR A 263 -1.54 -16.93 22.06
C THR A 263 -0.36 -17.93 22.03
N ARG A 264 0.62 -17.68 21.17
CA ARG A 264 1.79 -18.55 20.95
C ARG A 264 1.41 -19.98 20.52
N HIS A 265 0.32 -20.14 19.81
CA HIS A 265 -0.04 -21.37 19.16
C HIS A 265 0.59 -21.44 17.78
N HIS A 266 1.24 -22.56 17.46
CA HIS A 266 1.85 -22.80 16.16
C HIS A 266 1.00 -23.66 15.23
N MET A 267 -0.10 -24.23 15.75
CA MET A 267 -1.07 -25.04 15.01
C MET A 267 -2.47 -24.70 15.51
N ALA A 268 -3.36 -24.44 14.58
CA ALA A 268 -4.79 -24.31 14.80
C ALA A 268 -5.51 -25.51 14.17
N LEU A 269 -6.51 -26.03 14.86
CA LEU A 269 -7.41 -27.09 14.38
C LEU A 269 -8.67 -26.41 13.86
N LEU A 270 -8.98 -26.60 12.60
CA LEU A 270 -10.14 -25.97 12.00
C LEU A 270 -11.38 -26.83 12.13
N VAL A 271 -12.49 -26.16 12.42
CA VAL A 271 -13.81 -26.80 12.56
C VAL A 271 -14.82 -26.15 11.61
N ASP A 272 -15.69 -27.00 11.06
CA ASP A 272 -16.81 -26.58 10.23
C ASP A 272 -17.99 -26.06 11.07
N GLU A 273 -19.10 -25.70 10.42
CA GLU A 273 -20.31 -25.15 11.05
C GLU A 273 -21.04 -26.19 11.94
N TYR A 274 -20.73 -27.46 11.79
CA TYR A 274 -21.34 -28.58 12.56
C TYR A 274 -20.41 -29.02 13.69
N GLY A 275 -19.22 -28.43 13.81
CA GLY A 275 -18.21 -28.81 14.80
C GLY A 275 -17.35 -29.99 14.36
N GLY A 276 -17.42 -30.42 13.10
CA GLY A 276 -16.55 -31.44 12.52
C GLY A 276 -15.15 -30.90 12.25
N PHE A 277 -14.14 -31.77 12.37
CA PHE A 277 -12.76 -31.42 12.07
C PHE A 277 -12.53 -31.28 10.55
N SER A 278 -12.18 -30.08 10.09
CA SER A 278 -11.96 -29.76 8.68
C SER A 278 -10.49 -29.89 8.25
N GLY A 279 -9.55 -29.59 9.14
CA GLY A 279 -8.13 -29.60 8.83
C GLY A 279 -7.30 -28.83 9.85
N ILE A 280 -6.04 -28.56 9.50
CA ILE A 280 -5.13 -27.79 10.34
C ILE A 280 -4.55 -26.59 9.58
N VAL A 281 -4.19 -25.54 10.31
CA VAL A 281 -3.35 -24.46 9.83
C VAL A 281 -2.17 -24.28 10.78
N THR A 282 -0.99 -24.18 10.23
CA THR A 282 0.22 -23.85 10.99
C THR A 282 0.67 -22.42 10.69
N ILE A 283 1.56 -21.86 11.53
CA ILE A 283 2.15 -20.55 11.25
C ILE A 283 2.96 -20.60 9.96
N GLU A 284 3.59 -21.73 9.70
CA GLU A 284 4.38 -22.00 8.50
C GLU A 284 3.49 -21.85 7.25
N ASN A 285 2.29 -22.45 7.21
CA ASN A 285 1.35 -22.33 6.09
C ASN A 285 0.90 -20.86 5.88
N LEU A 286 0.66 -20.11 6.96
CA LEU A 286 0.27 -18.70 6.87
C LEU A 286 1.42 -17.82 6.34
N VAL A 287 2.67 -18.13 6.67
CA VAL A 287 3.84 -17.41 6.18
C VAL A 287 4.12 -17.76 4.72
N GLU A 288 3.96 -19.00 4.33
CA GLU A 288 4.12 -19.51 2.96
C GLU A 288 3.18 -18.81 1.97
N GLU A 289 1.96 -18.47 2.39
CA GLU A 289 1.01 -17.69 1.59
C GLU A 289 1.51 -16.29 1.20
N ILE A 290 2.41 -15.72 1.98
CA ILE A 290 2.99 -14.39 1.74
C ILE A 290 4.35 -14.50 1.04
N MET A 291 5.18 -15.45 1.47
CA MET A 291 6.57 -15.57 1.04
C MET A 291 6.75 -16.44 -0.21
N GLY A 292 5.69 -17.17 -0.63
CA GLY A 292 5.79 -18.22 -1.63
C GLY A 292 6.33 -19.53 -1.05
N ASP A 293 6.45 -20.55 -1.88
CA ASP A 293 6.92 -21.89 -1.45
C ASP A 293 8.28 -21.80 -0.75
N ILE A 294 8.24 -22.03 0.56
CA ILE A 294 9.44 -22.16 1.36
C ILE A 294 9.85 -23.63 1.25
N ASN A 295 10.78 -23.95 0.33
CA ASN A 295 11.31 -25.29 0.19
C ASN A 295 11.85 -25.75 1.56
N GLU A 296 11.19 -26.72 2.18
CA GLU A 296 11.74 -27.41 3.34
C GLU A 296 13.00 -28.17 2.91
N GLU A 297 14.03 -28.19 3.75
CA GLU A 297 15.37 -28.84 3.53
C GLU A 297 15.28 -30.32 3.08
N TYR A 298 14.06 -30.88 3.01
CA TYR A 298 13.77 -32.30 2.82
C TYR A 298 12.68 -32.60 1.77
N GLU A 299 12.12 -31.60 1.09
CA GLU A 299 11.28 -31.88 -0.06
C GLU A 299 12.16 -32.37 -1.22
N GLU A 300 11.96 -33.62 -1.64
CA GLU A 300 12.51 -34.11 -2.89
C GLU A 300 11.90 -33.27 -4.02
N VAL A 301 12.74 -32.48 -4.69
CA VAL A 301 12.36 -31.75 -5.88
C VAL A 301 11.88 -32.77 -6.91
N VAL A 302 10.57 -32.97 -6.98
CA VAL A 302 9.97 -33.75 -8.06
C VAL A 302 10.13 -32.92 -9.32
N PRO A 303 10.93 -33.33 -10.33
CA PRO A 303 11.12 -32.54 -11.51
C PRO A 303 9.76 -32.40 -12.21
N GLU A 304 9.34 -31.15 -12.49
CA GLU A 304 8.17 -30.89 -13.32
C GLU A 304 8.27 -31.69 -14.62
N ILE A 305 7.27 -32.52 -14.89
CA ILE A 305 7.17 -33.26 -16.14
C ILE A 305 6.83 -32.25 -17.21
N GLU A 306 7.83 -31.75 -17.95
CA GLU A 306 7.61 -31.05 -19.21
C GLU A 306 6.90 -32.02 -20.19
N CYS A 307 5.61 -31.79 -20.42
CA CYS A 307 4.91 -32.43 -21.53
C CYS A 307 5.47 -31.82 -22.82
N VAL A 308 6.29 -32.61 -23.56
CA VAL A 308 6.75 -32.32 -24.93
C VAL A 308 5.63 -32.60 -25.94
#